data_d25658ead3c282f49d5e52543e937b1c
#
_entry.id   d25658ead3c282f49d5e52543e937b1c
#
_cell.length_a   1.000
_cell.length_b   1.000
_cell.length_c   1.000
_cell.angle_alpha   90.00
_cell.angle_beta   90.00
_cell.angle_gamma   90.00
#
_symmetry.space_group_name_H-M   'P 1'
#
loop_
_entity.id
_entity.type
_entity.pdbx_description
1 polymer ?
#
loop_
_entity_poly.entity_id
_entity_poly.type
_entity_poly.pdbx_seq_one_letter_code
_entity_poly.pdbx_strand_id
1 'polypeptide(L)'
;PSGYTVRVLHATGDRLDSALPAYSNAGLETDDWSRRVGDHHDGMDIFYVGSNGKYSRSATMRAVLAVNHESSADAHFFHPKGQTSKGVNGKKFSQFGDWDLGARPELEALKEINHHGVSIVELSLDTAGRPTGYLLDSPLNRRVTAQTVCRIAGPAAHLNDIKQFMATKYDPTGGSARGTLNNCGHGITPWGTYLGCEENWAVYFQIPTTGKAADTKLTASRARYGVARAPLSATATAGTGQGWHTVSSSDDRFARWNVSADGANAAADFRNEPNTFGYNVEIDPLDPTSTPAKRVAMGRFAHEGAWFSLPQAGKPLAVYMGCDSRNEYIYKFVTAQNWSASDIGGGMAAGDKYLNEGKLYVAKFNSDGSGEWIELDINNPMIKGYSAYSFTNQADVYVNARHAADAVGATKMDRPEWGAVNPANGDVYFTLTNNSSANRTPATVNAANPRSYADPDGNKGSGNPNGHIIRFAEEGAAANAIK
;
A
#
# COMPACT_ATOMS: atom_id res chain seq x y z
N PRO A 1 -30.72 -6.91 -3.04
CA PRO A 1 -31.48 -6.66 -4.26
C PRO A 1 -32.13 -7.93 -4.79
N SER A 2 -33.27 -7.82 -5.49
CA SER A 2 -33.91 -8.98 -6.10
C SER A 2 -32.97 -9.67 -7.09
N GLY A 3 -32.89 -11.01 -7.04
CA GLY A 3 -32.00 -11.79 -7.89
C GLY A 3 -30.57 -11.99 -7.34
N TYR A 4 -30.26 -11.40 -6.17
CA TYR A 4 -28.96 -11.58 -5.49
C TYR A 4 -29.11 -12.31 -4.16
N THR A 5 -28.11 -13.11 -3.83
CA THR A 5 -27.96 -13.74 -2.51
C THR A 5 -26.70 -13.19 -1.87
N VAL A 6 -26.80 -12.75 -0.60
CA VAL A 6 -25.66 -12.27 0.18
C VAL A 6 -25.17 -13.40 1.09
N ARG A 7 -23.86 -13.62 1.08
CA ARG A 7 -23.19 -14.59 1.98
C ARG A 7 -21.95 -13.96 2.58
N VAL A 8 -21.71 -14.20 3.86
CA VAL A 8 -20.43 -13.91 4.51
C VAL A 8 -19.48 -15.07 4.18
N LEU A 9 -18.35 -14.78 3.54
CA LEU A 9 -17.35 -15.79 3.19
C LEU A 9 -16.37 -16.01 4.35
N HIS A 10 -15.87 -14.93 4.93
CA HIS A 10 -15.11 -14.89 6.16
C HIS A 10 -15.27 -13.52 6.83
N ALA A 11 -14.91 -13.44 8.08
CA ALA A 11 -15.01 -12.23 8.89
C ALA A 11 -13.71 -12.01 9.68
N THR A 12 -13.51 -10.78 10.15
CA THR A 12 -12.41 -10.43 11.06
C THR A 12 -12.34 -11.38 12.24
N GLY A 13 -11.15 -11.90 12.53
CA GLY A 13 -10.90 -12.84 13.61
C GLY A 13 -11.11 -14.31 13.25
N ASP A 14 -11.72 -14.63 12.10
CA ASP A 14 -11.84 -16.00 11.62
C ASP A 14 -10.45 -16.65 11.50
N ARG A 15 -10.35 -17.87 12.00
CA ARG A 15 -9.08 -18.63 12.00
C ARG A 15 -8.81 -19.27 10.63
N LEU A 16 -7.55 -19.33 10.23
CA LEU A 16 -7.15 -19.96 8.98
C LEU A 16 -6.92 -21.47 9.14
N ASP A 17 -6.73 -21.93 10.37
CA ASP A 17 -6.48 -23.34 10.69
C ASP A 17 -7.18 -23.75 12.00
N SER A 18 -7.44 -25.06 12.15
CA SER A 18 -8.16 -25.65 13.26
C SER A 18 -7.37 -25.69 14.58
N ALA A 19 -6.05 -25.44 14.55
CA ALA A 19 -5.24 -25.41 15.76
C ALA A 19 -5.54 -24.19 16.64
N LEU A 20 -6.14 -23.14 16.06
CA LEU A 20 -6.63 -22.00 16.83
C LEU A 20 -8.09 -22.22 17.29
N PRO A 21 -8.48 -21.69 18.45
CA PRO A 21 -9.88 -21.64 18.84
C PRO A 21 -10.68 -20.73 17.88
N ALA A 22 -11.97 -21.03 17.72
CA ALA A 22 -12.86 -20.13 16.99
C ALA A 22 -12.87 -18.75 17.65
N TYR A 23 -13.05 -17.70 16.82
CA TYR A 23 -13.15 -16.33 17.33
C TYR A 23 -14.41 -16.15 18.15
N SER A 24 -14.28 -15.64 19.37
CA SER A 24 -15.38 -15.48 20.31
C SER A 24 -16.01 -14.09 20.27
N ASN A 25 -15.39 -13.15 19.57
CA ASN A 25 -15.75 -11.74 19.57
C ASN A 25 -15.74 -11.09 20.99
N ALA A 26 -14.96 -11.68 21.90
CA ALA A 26 -14.80 -11.18 23.27
C ALA A 26 -13.47 -10.47 23.49
N GLY A 27 -12.55 -10.49 22.50
CA GLY A 27 -11.21 -9.92 22.59
C GLY A 27 -10.30 -10.65 23.58
N LEU A 28 -10.63 -11.90 23.91
CA LEU A 28 -9.94 -12.71 24.91
C LEU A 28 -8.97 -13.72 24.29
N GLU A 29 -8.81 -13.69 22.97
CA GLU A 29 -7.88 -14.55 22.24
C GLU A 29 -6.45 -14.27 22.72
N THR A 30 -5.70 -15.35 22.98
CA THR A 30 -4.31 -15.27 23.47
C THR A 30 -3.27 -15.45 22.38
N ASP A 31 -3.69 -15.72 21.15
CA ASP A 31 -2.80 -15.75 19.98
C ASP A 31 -2.52 -14.34 19.46
N ASP A 32 -1.48 -14.20 18.64
CA ASP A 32 -0.98 -12.94 18.11
C ASP A 32 -1.66 -12.48 16.82
N TRP A 33 -2.73 -13.13 16.40
CA TRP A 33 -3.49 -12.87 15.17
C TRP A 33 -2.76 -13.12 13.86
N SER A 34 -1.56 -13.62 13.86
CA SER A 34 -0.82 -13.92 12.63
C SER A 34 -1.47 -15.00 11.75
N ARG A 35 -2.44 -15.75 12.30
CA ARG A 35 -3.20 -16.82 11.61
C ARG A 35 -4.71 -16.60 11.63
N ARG A 36 -5.15 -15.35 11.82
CA ARG A 36 -6.56 -14.94 11.73
C ARG A 36 -6.76 -13.93 10.61
N VAL A 37 -7.96 -13.90 10.08
CA VAL A 37 -8.38 -12.85 9.14
C VAL A 37 -8.30 -11.49 9.83
N GLY A 38 -7.70 -10.51 9.17
CA GLY A 38 -7.59 -9.14 9.66
C GLY A 38 -8.91 -8.36 9.57
N ASP A 39 -8.87 -7.06 9.84
CA ASP A 39 -10.04 -6.18 9.79
C ASP A 39 -9.93 -5.14 8.66
N HIS A 40 -10.91 -4.26 8.55
CA HIS A 40 -10.95 -3.27 7.47
C HIS A 40 -10.64 -3.93 6.12
N HIS A 41 -11.52 -4.88 5.76
CA HIS A 41 -11.46 -5.55 4.45
C HIS A 41 -11.59 -4.50 3.36
N ASP A 42 -10.61 -4.48 2.45
CA ASP A 42 -10.56 -3.54 1.37
C ASP A 42 -10.32 -4.26 0.03
N GLY A 43 -9.33 -3.87 -0.76
CA GLY A 43 -9.05 -4.47 -2.06
C GLY A 43 -9.03 -6.00 -1.99
N MET A 44 -9.81 -6.66 -2.87
CA MET A 44 -9.90 -8.11 -2.88
C MET A 44 -10.13 -8.65 -4.29
N ASP A 45 -9.65 -9.88 -4.52
CA ASP A 45 -9.93 -10.56 -5.77
C ASP A 45 -9.87 -12.09 -5.67
N ILE A 46 -10.46 -12.77 -6.66
CA ILE A 46 -10.54 -14.21 -6.75
C ILE A 46 -9.57 -14.74 -7.81
N PHE A 47 -8.74 -15.71 -7.42
CA PHE A 47 -7.78 -16.38 -8.28
C PHE A 47 -8.20 -17.83 -8.51
N TYR A 48 -8.54 -18.16 -9.74
CA TYR A 48 -8.94 -19.52 -10.10
C TYR A 48 -7.71 -20.42 -10.27
N VAL A 49 -7.82 -21.65 -9.75
CA VAL A 49 -6.75 -22.65 -9.80
C VAL A 49 -7.01 -23.60 -10.97
N GLY A 50 -6.13 -23.62 -11.96
CA GLY A 50 -6.21 -24.53 -13.08
C GLY A 50 -5.89 -25.98 -12.68
N SER A 51 -6.14 -26.93 -13.58
CA SER A 51 -5.87 -28.36 -13.36
C SER A 51 -4.41 -28.69 -13.11
N ASN A 52 -3.51 -27.79 -13.53
CA ASN A 52 -2.06 -27.87 -13.29
C ASN A 52 -1.61 -27.21 -11.97
N GLY A 53 -2.57 -26.76 -11.13
CA GLY A 53 -2.30 -26.06 -9.88
C GLY A 53 -1.87 -24.58 -10.04
N LYS A 54 -1.81 -24.07 -11.26
CA LYS A 54 -1.43 -22.67 -11.55
C LYS A 54 -2.65 -21.79 -11.79
N TYR A 55 -2.43 -20.48 -11.82
CA TYR A 55 -3.47 -19.50 -12.14
C TYR A 55 -4.17 -19.78 -13.47
N SER A 56 -5.48 -19.69 -13.44
CA SER A 56 -6.36 -19.77 -14.64
C SER A 56 -7.16 -18.47 -14.77
N ARG A 57 -7.18 -17.92 -15.99
CA ARG A 57 -8.06 -16.78 -16.31
C ARG A 57 -9.54 -17.17 -16.41
N SER A 58 -9.80 -18.45 -16.62
CA SER A 58 -11.16 -18.98 -16.70
C SER A 58 -11.59 -19.51 -15.33
N ALA A 59 -12.82 -19.31 -14.97
CA ALA A 59 -13.42 -19.85 -13.75
C ALA A 59 -13.26 -21.38 -13.72
N THR A 60 -12.90 -21.91 -12.57
CA THR A 60 -12.76 -23.35 -12.28
C THR A 60 -13.51 -23.68 -11.01
N MET A 61 -13.59 -24.97 -10.65
CA MET A 61 -14.19 -25.43 -9.40
C MET A 61 -13.25 -25.32 -8.19
N ARG A 62 -12.13 -24.60 -8.33
CA ARG A 62 -11.20 -24.32 -7.26
C ARG A 62 -10.69 -22.88 -7.36
N ALA A 63 -10.80 -22.13 -6.28
CA ALA A 63 -10.47 -20.72 -6.26
C ALA A 63 -9.88 -20.30 -4.90
N VAL A 64 -9.08 -19.25 -4.92
CA VAL A 64 -8.49 -18.59 -3.75
C VAL A 64 -8.96 -17.14 -3.74
N LEU A 65 -9.33 -16.63 -2.57
CA LEU A 65 -9.63 -15.22 -2.34
C LEU A 65 -8.44 -14.58 -1.64
N ALA A 66 -7.92 -13.48 -2.19
CA ALA A 66 -6.99 -12.59 -1.53
C ALA A 66 -7.70 -11.31 -1.11
N VAL A 67 -7.48 -10.85 0.13
CA VAL A 67 -8.17 -9.68 0.73
C VAL A 67 -7.18 -8.84 1.50
N ASN A 68 -7.13 -7.55 1.22
CA ASN A 68 -6.40 -6.57 2.01
C ASN A 68 -7.06 -6.31 3.37
N HIS A 69 -6.23 -5.97 4.36
CA HIS A 69 -6.62 -5.52 5.69
C HIS A 69 -5.91 -4.20 5.98
N GLU A 70 -6.65 -3.11 5.87
CA GLU A 70 -6.08 -1.77 5.83
C GLU A 70 -5.66 -1.25 7.20
N SER A 71 -6.54 -1.31 8.20
CA SER A 71 -6.39 -0.51 9.41
C SER A 71 -6.67 -1.27 10.70
N SER A 72 -6.14 -0.77 11.81
CA SER A 72 -6.44 -1.18 13.18
C SER A 72 -7.05 -0.03 14.01
N ALA A 73 -7.82 0.84 13.36
CA ALA A 73 -8.35 2.04 14.01
C ALA A 73 -9.33 1.75 15.15
N ASP A 74 -10.12 0.67 15.04
CA ASP A 74 -11.17 0.32 15.99
C ASP A 74 -10.67 -0.66 17.06
N ALA A 75 -9.81 -0.18 17.94
CA ALA A 75 -9.19 -0.97 18.99
C ALA A 75 -10.19 -1.74 19.88
N HIS A 76 -11.42 -1.25 20.08
CA HIS A 76 -12.43 -1.93 20.86
C HIS A 76 -12.87 -3.25 20.26
N PHE A 77 -12.72 -3.43 18.96
CA PHE A 77 -13.04 -4.68 18.28
C PHE A 77 -12.18 -5.87 18.77
N PHE A 78 -10.90 -5.60 19.04
CA PHE A 78 -9.94 -6.58 19.55
C PHE A 78 -9.78 -6.52 21.07
N HIS A 79 -10.08 -5.39 21.65
CA HIS A 79 -9.87 -5.05 23.04
C HIS A 79 -11.17 -4.51 23.62
N PRO A 80 -12.19 -5.35 23.90
CA PRO A 80 -13.53 -4.90 24.23
C PRO A 80 -13.61 -4.03 25.49
N LYS A 81 -12.57 -4.07 26.33
CA LYS A 81 -12.40 -3.13 27.45
C LYS A 81 -11.54 -1.91 27.09
N GLY A 82 -11.23 -1.74 25.80
CA GLY A 82 -10.27 -0.78 25.30
C GLY A 82 -8.82 -1.20 25.51
N GLN A 83 -7.91 -0.47 24.92
CA GLN A 83 -6.48 -0.68 25.10
C GLN A 83 -6.07 -0.27 26.52
N THR A 84 -5.18 -1.05 27.12
CA THR A 84 -4.67 -0.77 28.46
C THR A 84 -3.18 -0.44 28.42
N SER A 85 -2.72 0.32 29.40
CA SER A 85 -1.30 0.51 29.70
C SER A 85 -1.11 0.70 31.19
N LYS A 86 -0.04 0.12 31.74
CA LYS A 86 0.44 0.30 33.13
C LYS A 86 -0.64 0.51 34.21
N GLY A 87 -1.65 -0.32 34.25
CA GLY A 87 -2.66 -0.30 35.29
C GLY A 87 -3.73 0.80 35.14
N VAL A 88 -3.64 1.63 34.15
CA VAL A 88 -4.75 2.51 33.78
C VAL A 88 -5.73 1.73 32.94
N ASN A 89 -6.96 1.63 33.38
CA ASN A 89 -8.07 1.06 32.62
C ASN A 89 -8.53 2.06 31.56
N GLY A 90 -7.54 2.63 30.87
CA GLY A 90 -7.66 3.64 29.86
C GLY A 90 -7.71 3.02 28.46
N LYS A 91 -8.10 3.82 27.53
CA LYS A 91 -8.23 3.49 26.13
C LYS A 91 -7.31 4.41 25.34
N LYS A 92 -6.72 3.90 24.29
CA LYS A 92 -5.75 4.62 23.49
C LYS A 92 -6.37 5.80 22.74
N PHE A 93 -7.58 5.61 22.21
CA PHE A 93 -8.24 6.60 21.38
C PHE A 93 -9.40 7.26 22.11
N SER A 94 -9.67 8.54 21.80
CA SER A 94 -10.70 9.34 22.45
C SER A 94 -12.10 8.71 22.41
N GLN A 95 -12.43 7.96 21.38
CA GLN A 95 -13.70 7.23 21.30
C GLN A 95 -13.86 6.14 22.36
N PHE A 96 -12.77 5.68 22.95
CA PHE A 96 -12.73 4.67 24.00
C PHE A 96 -12.12 5.19 25.31
N GLY A 97 -11.76 6.44 25.38
CA GLY A 97 -11.03 7.09 26.45
C GLY A 97 -9.57 7.32 26.09
N ASP A 98 -8.87 8.01 26.96
CA ASP A 98 -7.48 8.40 26.72
C ASP A 98 -6.50 7.28 27.09
N TRP A 99 -5.38 7.23 26.34
CA TRP A 99 -4.23 6.42 26.70
C TRP A 99 -3.33 7.20 27.67
N ASP A 100 -2.82 6.55 28.73
CA ASP A 100 -1.92 7.15 29.73
C ASP A 100 -0.49 7.40 29.24
N LEU A 101 -0.21 7.15 27.95
CA LEU A 101 1.12 7.22 27.30
C LEU A 101 2.16 6.27 27.92
N GLY A 102 1.74 5.29 28.73
CA GLY A 102 2.59 4.26 29.26
C GLY A 102 3.00 3.21 28.21
N ALA A 103 3.80 2.25 28.64
CA ALA A 103 4.20 1.14 27.79
C ALA A 103 2.96 0.31 27.36
N ARG A 104 2.86 0.05 26.05
CA ARG A 104 1.78 -0.79 25.51
C ARG A 104 2.00 -2.27 25.89
N PRO A 105 0.94 -3.01 26.23
CA PRO A 105 1.02 -4.46 26.39
C PRO A 105 1.45 -5.13 25.07
N GLU A 106 2.40 -6.07 25.16
CA GLU A 106 3.00 -6.72 24.01
C GLU A 106 1.96 -7.40 23.11
N LEU A 107 1.06 -8.21 23.71
CA LEU A 107 0.06 -8.96 22.95
C LEU A 107 -0.95 -8.04 22.25
N GLU A 108 -1.35 -6.92 22.87
CA GLU A 108 -2.24 -5.95 22.24
C GLU A 108 -1.57 -5.31 21.01
N ALA A 109 -0.31 -4.89 21.15
CA ALA A 109 0.46 -4.33 20.05
C ALA A 109 0.67 -5.34 18.91
N LEU A 110 0.96 -6.60 19.23
CA LEU A 110 1.10 -7.67 18.22
C LEU A 110 -0.19 -7.94 17.47
N LYS A 111 -1.31 -7.98 18.17
CA LYS A 111 -2.62 -8.14 17.53
C LYS A 111 -2.88 -7.04 16.51
N GLU A 112 -2.64 -5.78 16.88
CA GLU A 112 -2.80 -4.64 15.98
C GLU A 112 -1.84 -4.68 14.79
N ILE A 113 -0.58 -5.05 15.00
CA ILE A 113 0.43 -5.16 13.95
C ILE A 113 0.06 -6.29 12.97
N ASN A 114 -0.30 -7.47 13.47
CA ASN A 114 -0.60 -8.63 12.64
C ASN A 114 -1.97 -8.61 11.98
N HIS A 115 -2.80 -7.70 12.40
CA HIS A 115 -4.12 -7.45 11.85
C HIS A 115 -4.08 -6.86 10.44
N HIS A 116 -3.05 -6.08 10.14
CA HIS A 116 -2.81 -5.53 8.80
C HIS A 116 -2.33 -6.59 7.81
N GLY A 117 -2.32 -6.19 6.54
CA GLY A 117 -1.73 -6.97 5.46
C GLY A 117 -2.77 -7.70 4.62
N VAL A 118 -2.53 -8.94 4.24
CA VAL A 118 -3.36 -9.69 3.29
C VAL A 118 -3.74 -11.07 3.86
N SER A 119 -5.02 -11.43 3.78
CA SER A 119 -5.49 -12.81 3.96
C SER A 119 -5.60 -13.49 2.60
N ILE A 120 -5.17 -14.73 2.53
CA ILE A 120 -5.35 -15.61 1.38
C ILE A 120 -6.04 -16.86 1.88
N VAL A 121 -7.21 -17.19 1.32
CA VAL A 121 -8.01 -18.35 1.73
C VAL A 121 -8.54 -19.11 0.51
N GLU A 122 -8.46 -20.43 0.53
CA GLU A 122 -9.11 -21.25 -0.48
C GLU A 122 -10.60 -21.28 -0.25
N LEU A 123 -11.39 -21.00 -1.28
CA LEU A 123 -12.84 -20.91 -1.19
C LEU A 123 -13.51 -22.28 -1.25
N SER A 124 -14.57 -22.44 -0.45
CA SER A 124 -15.58 -23.48 -0.67
C SER A 124 -16.52 -23.02 -1.76
N LEU A 125 -16.71 -23.85 -2.79
CA LEU A 125 -17.61 -23.55 -3.92
C LEU A 125 -18.77 -24.55 -3.95
N ASP A 126 -19.96 -24.07 -4.34
CA ASP A 126 -21.09 -24.96 -4.63
C ASP A 126 -20.94 -25.63 -6.02
N THR A 127 -21.86 -26.49 -6.40
CA THR A 127 -21.85 -27.21 -7.68
C THR A 127 -21.95 -26.28 -8.91
N ALA A 128 -22.34 -25.03 -8.73
CA ALA A 128 -22.37 -24.00 -9.76
C ALA A 128 -21.11 -23.11 -9.74
N GLY A 129 -20.10 -23.43 -8.91
CA GLY A 129 -18.87 -22.66 -8.79
C GLY A 129 -19.01 -21.36 -7.98
N ARG A 130 -20.08 -21.18 -7.21
CA ARG A 130 -20.31 -19.98 -6.42
C ARG A 130 -19.70 -20.12 -5.03
N PRO A 131 -18.99 -19.11 -4.52
CA PRO A 131 -18.42 -19.13 -3.18
C PRO A 131 -19.48 -19.32 -2.08
N THR A 132 -19.22 -20.21 -1.14
CA THR A 132 -20.09 -20.51 0.01
C THR A 132 -19.43 -20.28 1.36
N GLY A 133 -18.13 -20.07 1.38
CA GLY A 133 -17.26 -19.88 2.53
C GLY A 133 -15.82 -20.13 2.13
N TYR A 134 -14.97 -20.46 3.09
CA TYR A 134 -13.59 -20.89 2.84
C TYR A 134 -13.28 -22.24 3.47
N LEU A 135 -12.24 -22.89 2.99
CA LEU A 135 -11.76 -24.18 3.49
C LEU A 135 -10.80 -23.95 4.65
N LEU A 136 -11.20 -24.32 5.86
CA LEU A 136 -10.29 -24.37 7.01
C LEU A 136 -9.18 -25.41 6.75
N ASP A 137 -7.95 -25.12 7.18
CA ASP A 137 -6.77 -26.00 7.02
C ASP A 137 -6.33 -26.23 5.56
N SER A 138 -6.81 -25.45 4.59
CA SER A 138 -6.25 -25.54 3.25
C SER A 138 -4.76 -25.17 3.26
N PRO A 139 -3.90 -25.91 2.54
CA PRO A 139 -2.47 -25.58 2.40
C PRO A 139 -2.24 -24.24 1.66
N LEU A 140 -3.26 -23.70 0.98
CA LEU A 140 -3.18 -22.38 0.33
C LEU A 140 -3.50 -21.23 1.29
N ASN A 141 -4.09 -21.53 2.46
CA ASN A 141 -4.41 -20.50 3.43
C ASN A 141 -3.15 -19.91 4.03
N ARG A 142 -3.02 -18.57 3.96
CA ARG A 142 -1.94 -17.87 4.65
C ARG A 142 -2.28 -16.42 4.96
N ARG A 143 -1.52 -15.85 5.88
CA ARG A 143 -1.47 -14.40 6.11
C ARG A 143 -0.12 -13.85 5.65
N VAL A 144 -0.18 -12.69 4.99
CA VAL A 144 0.96 -11.80 4.80
C VAL A 144 0.69 -10.60 5.71
N THR A 145 1.41 -10.51 6.83
CA THR A 145 1.19 -9.49 7.86
C THR A 145 2.32 -8.46 7.86
N ALA A 146 2.22 -7.46 8.71
CA ALA A 146 3.31 -6.51 8.94
C ALA A 146 4.60 -7.16 9.51
N GLN A 147 4.61 -8.46 9.82
CA GLN A 147 5.80 -9.21 10.25
C GLN A 147 6.36 -10.15 9.18
N THR A 148 5.63 -10.38 8.10
CA THR A 148 6.07 -11.30 7.03
C THR A 148 7.30 -10.75 6.32
N VAL A 149 8.30 -11.58 6.10
CA VAL A 149 9.50 -11.18 5.33
C VAL A 149 9.12 -10.95 3.87
N CYS A 150 9.48 -9.80 3.36
CA CYS A 150 9.35 -9.41 1.95
C CYS A 150 10.74 -9.14 1.37
N ARG A 151 11.01 -9.56 0.16
CA ARG A 151 12.24 -9.18 -0.53
C ARG A 151 12.12 -7.81 -1.19
N ILE A 152 13.21 -7.07 -1.23
CA ILE A 152 13.34 -5.83 -2.02
C ILE A 152 13.68 -6.24 -3.46
N ALA A 153 12.85 -5.82 -4.43
CA ALA A 153 12.90 -6.32 -5.79
C ALA A 153 13.07 -5.19 -6.83
N GLY A 154 14.07 -5.37 -7.70
CA GLY A 154 14.41 -4.57 -8.87
C GLY A 154 14.62 -3.07 -8.66
N PRO A 155 15.05 -2.31 -9.66
CA PRO A 155 15.78 -2.82 -10.85
C PRO A 155 17.19 -3.31 -10.52
N ALA A 156 17.66 -4.32 -11.25
CA ALA A 156 18.97 -4.95 -10.98
C ALA A 156 20.13 -3.96 -11.09
N ALA A 157 20.10 -3.06 -12.07
CA ALA A 157 21.13 -2.04 -12.28
C ALA A 157 21.28 -1.06 -11.11
N HIS A 158 20.23 -0.89 -10.28
CA HIS A 158 20.18 0.06 -9.17
C HIS A 158 20.00 -0.65 -7.83
N LEU A 159 19.97 -1.97 -7.79
CA LEU A 159 19.59 -2.73 -6.60
C LEU A 159 20.52 -2.48 -5.42
N ASN A 160 21.82 -2.32 -5.65
CA ASN A 160 22.78 -2.02 -4.58
C ASN A 160 22.54 -0.62 -3.98
N ASP A 161 22.19 0.37 -4.79
CA ASP A 161 21.85 1.70 -4.31
C ASP A 161 20.51 1.70 -3.58
N ILE A 162 19.51 0.97 -4.11
CA ILE A 162 18.21 0.77 -3.44
C ILE A 162 18.40 0.19 -2.04
N LYS A 163 19.21 -0.86 -1.91
CA LYS A 163 19.51 -1.50 -0.64
C LYS A 163 20.11 -0.56 0.41
N GLN A 164 20.90 0.43 0.00
CA GLN A 164 21.42 1.45 0.92
C GLN A 164 20.29 2.29 1.56
N PHE A 165 19.24 2.60 0.81
CA PHE A 165 18.05 3.28 1.34
C PHE A 165 17.19 2.39 2.24
N MET A 166 17.30 1.05 2.09
CA MET A 166 16.49 0.06 2.80
C MET A 166 17.20 -0.54 4.01
N ALA A 167 18.51 -0.32 4.19
CA ALA A 167 19.28 -0.90 5.29
C ALA A 167 18.71 -0.44 6.64
N THR A 168 18.45 -1.41 7.52
CA THR A 168 17.97 -1.22 8.88
C THR A 168 18.70 -2.16 9.82
N LYS A 169 18.50 -2.01 11.13
CA LYS A 169 18.99 -2.96 12.12
C LYS A 169 18.48 -4.39 11.87
N TYR A 170 17.27 -4.53 11.34
CA TYR A 170 16.70 -5.84 10.99
C TYR A 170 17.45 -6.52 9.83
N ASP A 171 17.70 -5.78 8.75
CA ASP A 171 18.52 -6.22 7.62
C ASP A 171 19.53 -5.14 7.24
N PRO A 172 20.75 -5.22 7.77
CA PRO A 172 21.83 -4.30 7.42
C PRO A 172 22.21 -4.29 5.95
N THR A 173 21.86 -5.33 5.21
CA THR A 173 22.11 -5.40 3.75
C THR A 173 21.05 -4.68 2.92
N GLY A 174 19.86 -4.41 3.51
CA GLY A 174 18.73 -3.79 2.82
C GLY A 174 18.10 -4.64 1.72
N GLY A 175 18.33 -5.94 1.71
CA GLY A 175 17.78 -6.87 0.70
C GLY A 175 16.38 -7.35 1.04
N SER A 176 15.98 -7.23 2.30
CA SER A 176 14.68 -7.64 2.80
C SER A 176 14.07 -6.59 3.74
N ALA A 177 12.77 -6.66 3.89
CA ALA A 177 11.98 -5.86 4.81
C ALA A 177 10.95 -6.74 5.51
N ARG A 178 10.36 -6.26 6.61
CA ARG A 178 9.24 -6.94 7.25
C ARG A 178 7.95 -6.26 6.89
N GLY A 179 7.06 -7.06 6.34
CA GLY A 179 5.65 -6.76 6.24
C GLY A 179 5.21 -5.91 5.10
N THR A 180 3.93 -5.91 5.09
CA THR A 180 3.10 -4.97 4.38
C THR A 180 2.09 -4.39 5.37
N LEU A 181 1.70 -3.17 5.17
CA LEU A 181 0.95 -2.39 6.13
C LEU A 181 0.07 -1.39 5.41
N ASN A 182 -1.13 -1.14 5.97
CA ASN A 182 -2.13 -0.24 5.41
C ASN A 182 -2.40 -0.53 3.93
N ASN A 183 -2.75 -1.79 3.66
CA ASN A 183 -3.09 -2.24 2.32
C ASN A 183 -4.54 -1.83 2.01
N CYS A 184 -4.71 -0.84 1.15
CA CYS A 184 -5.99 -0.32 0.72
C CYS A 184 -6.45 -1.02 -0.57
N GLY A 185 -6.34 -0.39 -1.72
CA GLY A 185 -6.66 -1.03 -2.99
C GLY A 185 -5.64 -2.10 -3.42
N HIS A 186 -5.82 -2.64 -4.60
CA HIS A 186 -5.02 -3.75 -5.11
C HIS A 186 -4.83 -3.70 -6.62
N GLY A 187 -4.13 -4.69 -7.13
CA GLY A 187 -4.02 -5.00 -8.55
C GLY A 187 -3.96 -6.50 -8.80
N ILE A 188 -4.42 -6.92 -10.00
CA ILE A 188 -4.22 -8.26 -10.50
C ILE A 188 -3.24 -8.20 -11.66
N THR A 189 -2.20 -8.99 -11.59
CA THR A 189 -1.25 -9.07 -12.70
C THR A 189 -1.78 -9.96 -13.84
N PRO A 190 -1.40 -9.70 -15.08
CA PRO A 190 -1.78 -10.55 -16.20
C PRO A 190 -1.33 -12.01 -16.07
N TRP A 191 -0.35 -12.30 -15.22
CA TRP A 191 0.17 -13.65 -14.95
C TRP A 191 -0.43 -14.32 -13.71
N GLY A 192 -1.28 -13.60 -12.95
CA GLY A 192 -2.10 -14.18 -11.88
C GLY A 192 -1.50 -14.07 -10.49
N THR A 193 -0.72 -13.02 -10.21
CA THR A 193 -0.34 -12.65 -8.84
C THR A 193 -1.16 -11.46 -8.35
N TYR A 194 -1.23 -11.29 -7.05
CA TYR A 194 -1.89 -10.18 -6.36
C TYR A 194 -0.89 -9.08 -6.05
N LEU A 195 -1.26 -7.83 -6.25
CA LEU A 195 -0.52 -6.65 -5.81
C LEU A 195 -1.28 -5.99 -4.67
N GLY A 196 -0.82 -6.16 -3.43
CA GLY A 196 -1.29 -5.36 -2.30
C GLY A 196 -0.66 -3.97 -2.36
N CYS A 197 -1.45 -2.93 -2.15
CA CYS A 197 -1.01 -1.55 -2.29
C CYS A 197 -0.87 -0.90 -0.92
N GLU A 198 0.32 -0.41 -0.57
CA GLU A 198 0.62 0.24 0.71
C GLU A 198 0.29 1.73 0.61
N GLU A 199 -0.76 2.18 1.29
CA GLU A 199 -1.29 3.54 1.18
C GLU A 199 -0.83 4.45 2.33
N ASN A 200 -1.48 4.43 3.48
CA ASN A 200 -1.25 5.36 4.61
C ASN A 200 -0.15 4.87 5.58
N TRP A 201 0.86 4.17 5.08
CA TRP A 201 1.93 3.54 5.87
C TRP A 201 2.73 4.52 6.74
N ALA A 202 2.84 5.79 6.37
CA ALA A 202 3.68 6.77 7.06
C ALA A 202 3.22 7.08 8.49
N VAL A 203 1.92 6.96 8.76
CA VAL A 203 1.31 7.31 10.06
C VAL A 203 1.67 6.37 11.20
N TYR A 204 2.22 5.20 10.90
CA TYR A 204 2.56 4.18 11.91
C TYR A 204 3.93 4.41 12.56
N PHE A 205 4.79 5.22 11.93
CA PHE A 205 6.12 5.50 12.41
C PHE A 205 6.17 6.70 13.34
N GLN A 206 7.04 6.62 14.34
CA GLN A 206 7.20 7.67 15.34
C GLN A 206 8.67 8.12 15.43
N ILE A 207 8.89 9.43 15.47
CA ILE A 207 10.15 10.03 15.90
C ILE A 207 9.89 10.70 17.25
N PRO A 208 10.17 10.04 18.39
CA PRO A 208 9.99 10.65 19.70
C PRO A 208 10.74 11.97 19.83
N THR A 209 10.23 12.88 20.64
CA THR A 209 10.87 14.19 20.85
C THR A 209 12.28 14.08 21.44
N THR A 210 12.55 13.00 22.18
CA THR A 210 13.87 12.68 22.76
C THR A 210 14.82 11.99 21.79
N GLY A 211 14.31 11.43 20.67
CA GLY A 211 15.13 10.73 19.68
C GLY A 211 15.98 11.70 18.86
N LYS A 212 17.09 11.25 18.33
CA LYS A 212 17.95 12.06 17.46
C LYS A 212 17.26 12.31 16.10
N ALA A 213 17.39 13.53 15.61
CA ALA A 213 16.97 13.87 14.28
C ALA A 213 17.86 13.18 13.22
N ALA A 214 17.28 12.85 12.08
CA ALA A 214 18.02 12.42 10.90
C ALA A 214 18.78 13.61 10.26
N ASP A 215 19.64 13.29 9.29
CA ASP A 215 20.25 14.31 8.45
C ASP A 215 19.20 15.09 7.63
N THR A 216 19.62 16.18 7.03
CA THR A 216 18.72 17.10 6.31
C THR A 216 17.99 16.41 5.16
N LYS A 217 18.67 15.52 4.43
CA LYS A 217 18.09 14.81 3.28
C LYS A 217 17.00 13.83 3.70
N LEU A 218 17.28 12.98 4.68
CA LEU A 218 16.29 12.03 5.21
C LEU A 218 15.13 12.77 5.89
N THR A 219 15.40 13.90 6.57
CA THR A 219 14.37 14.75 7.16
C THR A 219 13.44 15.33 6.08
N ALA A 220 13.98 15.81 4.96
CA ALA A 220 13.17 16.30 3.84
C ALA A 220 12.32 15.18 3.21
N SER A 221 12.91 14.00 2.98
CA SER A 221 12.17 12.81 2.51
C SER A 221 11.00 12.50 3.42
N ARG A 222 11.25 12.35 4.73
CA ARG A 222 10.22 12.02 5.73
C ARG A 222 9.10 13.05 5.79
N ALA A 223 9.45 14.34 5.77
CA ALA A 223 8.47 15.43 5.77
C ALA A 223 7.54 15.35 4.56
N ARG A 224 8.09 15.05 3.35
CA ARG A 224 7.29 14.91 2.13
C ARG A 224 6.30 13.73 2.18
N TYR A 225 6.63 12.69 2.93
CA TYR A 225 5.78 11.51 3.10
C TYR A 225 4.89 11.54 4.36
N GLY A 226 5.03 12.54 5.21
CA GLY A 226 4.24 12.65 6.43
C GLY A 226 4.80 11.85 7.63
N VAL A 227 6.03 11.34 7.55
CA VAL A 227 6.73 10.77 8.70
C VAL A 227 7.31 11.92 9.53
N ALA A 228 6.50 12.45 10.42
CA ALA A 228 6.84 13.65 11.16
C ALA A 228 7.35 13.35 12.58
N ARG A 229 8.18 14.27 13.10
CA ARG A 229 8.53 14.29 14.52
C ARG A 229 7.36 14.90 15.31
N ALA A 230 6.72 14.07 16.11
CA ALA A 230 5.62 14.51 16.93
C ALA A 230 5.65 13.83 18.31
N PRO A 231 5.23 14.48 19.37
CA PRO A 231 4.99 13.80 20.63
C PRO A 231 3.87 12.79 20.46
N LEU A 232 3.90 11.71 21.24
CA LEU A 232 2.75 10.84 21.38
C LEU A 232 1.58 11.62 21.96
N SER A 233 0.38 11.30 21.52
CA SER A 233 -0.86 11.92 22.01
C SER A 233 -1.77 10.86 22.61
N ALA A 234 -2.34 11.17 23.78
CA ALA A 234 -3.37 10.34 24.42
C ALA A 234 -4.65 10.26 23.57
N THR A 235 -4.93 11.31 22.82
CA THR A 235 -6.07 11.40 21.88
C THR A 235 -5.59 11.09 20.47
N ALA A 236 -4.89 9.96 20.28
CA ALA A 236 -4.28 9.63 19.02
C ALA A 236 -5.27 9.68 17.86
N THR A 237 -5.00 10.59 16.94
CA THR A 237 -5.59 10.63 15.61
C THR A 237 -4.59 10.10 14.60
N ALA A 238 -5.02 9.88 13.39
CA ALA A 238 -4.11 9.52 12.30
C ALA A 238 -2.89 10.48 12.27
N GLY A 239 -1.68 9.93 12.19
CA GLY A 239 -0.44 10.71 12.20
C GLY A 239 0.32 10.79 13.53
N THR A 240 -0.25 10.29 14.62
CA THR A 240 0.44 10.28 15.93
C THR A 240 1.08 8.94 16.27
N GLY A 241 1.03 7.96 15.36
CA GLY A 241 1.51 6.60 15.56
C GLY A 241 0.62 5.78 16.49
N GLN A 242 0.79 4.48 16.45
CA GLN A 242 0.02 3.54 17.27
C GLN A 242 0.63 3.27 18.66
N GLY A 243 1.75 3.90 18.95
CA GLY A 243 2.47 3.66 20.20
C GLY A 243 3.11 2.27 20.31
N TRP A 244 3.21 1.52 19.24
CA TRP A 244 3.78 0.16 19.25
C TRP A 244 5.24 0.11 19.73
N HIS A 245 6.00 1.18 19.45
CA HIS A 245 7.38 1.32 19.93
C HIS A 245 7.50 1.54 21.45
N THR A 246 6.41 1.73 22.18
CA THR A 246 6.41 1.89 23.64
C THR A 246 6.32 0.57 24.40
N VAL A 247 6.11 -0.55 23.71
CA VAL A 247 6.19 -1.88 24.33
C VAL A 247 7.54 -2.04 25.02
N SER A 248 7.52 -2.41 26.30
CA SER A 248 8.74 -2.58 27.11
C SER A 248 9.47 -3.88 26.73
N SER A 249 10.02 -3.90 25.52
CA SER A 249 10.74 -5.04 24.97
C SER A 249 11.88 -4.53 24.08
N SER A 250 13.00 -5.26 24.04
CA SER A 250 14.08 -5.04 23.07
C SER A 250 13.81 -5.71 21.71
N ASP A 251 12.64 -6.33 21.55
CA ASP A 251 12.25 -7.02 20.33
C ASP A 251 12.05 -6.03 19.16
N ASP A 252 12.70 -6.31 18.06
CA ASP A 252 12.64 -5.49 16.87
C ASP A 252 11.24 -5.42 16.23
N ARG A 253 10.32 -6.33 16.58
CA ARG A 253 8.90 -6.24 16.18
C ARG A 253 8.24 -4.95 16.67
N PHE A 254 8.72 -4.41 17.79
CA PHE A 254 8.21 -3.16 18.38
C PHE A 254 9.17 -1.99 18.19
N ALA A 255 10.48 -2.21 18.37
CA ALA A 255 11.48 -1.16 18.26
C ALA A 255 11.51 -0.48 16.88
N ARG A 256 11.17 -1.20 15.80
CA ARG A 256 11.17 -0.70 14.42
C ARG A 256 10.23 0.49 14.15
N TRP A 257 9.23 0.68 15.00
CA TRP A 257 8.27 1.77 14.85
C TRP A 257 8.80 3.10 15.40
N ASN A 258 9.91 3.07 16.16
CA ASN A 258 10.72 4.25 16.48
C ASN A 258 11.81 4.41 15.41
N VAL A 259 11.67 5.45 14.60
CA VAL A 259 12.57 5.70 13.47
C VAL A 259 13.56 6.85 13.73
N SER A 260 13.90 7.09 15.00
CA SER A 260 14.96 8.02 15.39
C SER A 260 16.32 7.58 14.84
N ALA A 261 17.21 8.54 14.57
CA ALA A 261 18.57 8.28 14.10
C ALA A 261 19.55 8.12 15.27
N ASP A 262 19.24 7.22 16.21
CA ASP A 262 19.97 7.07 17.48
C ASP A 262 21.26 6.25 17.35
N GLY A 263 21.31 5.31 16.40
CA GLY A 263 22.46 4.47 16.11
C GLY A 263 23.55 5.21 15.33
N ALA A 264 24.72 4.58 15.22
CA ALA A 264 25.86 5.13 14.48
C ALA A 264 25.56 5.29 12.96
N ASN A 265 24.75 4.40 12.42
CA ASN A 265 24.33 4.41 11.01
C ASN A 265 22.98 3.69 10.88
N ALA A 266 22.46 3.61 9.65
CA ALA A 266 21.16 3.00 9.36
C ALA A 266 21.08 1.49 9.69
N ALA A 267 22.21 0.78 9.67
CA ALA A 267 22.29 -0.63 10.08
C ALA A 267 22.26 -0.84 11.60
N ALA A 268 22.32 0.23 12.38
CA ALA A 268 22.31 0.18 13.86
C ALA A 268 20.98 0.65 14.47
N ASP A 269 20.04 1.12 13.64
CA ASP A 269 18.71 1.56 14.06
C ASP A 269 17.66 1.32 12.96
N PHE A 270 16.47 1.92 13.12
CA PHE A 270 15.37 1.79 12.19
C PHE A 270 15.06 3.08 11.42
N ARG A 271 16.06 4.00 11.30
CA ARG A 271 15.84 5.27 10.59
C ARG A 271 15.38 5.09 9.14
N ASN A 272 15.72 4.01 8.49
CA ASN A 272 15.29 3.70 7.12
C ASN A 272 14.03 2.82 7.04
N GLU A 273 13.49 2.35 8.17
CA GLU A 273 12.30 1.50 8.15
C GLU A 273 11.14 2.06 7.32
N PRO A 274 10.82 3.39 7.38
CA PRO A 274 9.78 3.96 6.55
C PRO A 274 10.05 3.86 5.04
N ASN A 275 11.31 3.75 4.63
CA ASN A 275 11.66 3.61 3.22
C ASN A 275 11.31 2.23 2.66
N THR A 276 11.11 1.23 3.52
CA THR A 276 10.71 -0.12 3.12
C THR A 276 9.22 -0.26 2.85
N PHE A 277 8.44 0.81 3.03
CA PHE A 277 6.99 0.87 2.80
C PHE A 277 6.61 1.90 1.74
N GLY A 278 5.38 1.79 1.25
CA GLY A 278 4.85 2.65 0.20
C GLY A 278 5.04 2.08 -1.20
N TYR A 279 4.95 0.76 -1.33
CA TYR A 279 5.14 0.03 -2.60
C TYR A 279 3.93 -0.83 -2.95
N ASN A 280 3.87 -1.26 -4.21
CA ASN A 280 3.10 -2.44 -4.56
C ASN A 280 3.86 -3.68 -4.05
N VAL A 281 3.18 -4.50 -3.25
CA VAL A 281 3.71 -5.75 -2.71
C VAL A 281 3.10 -6.91 -3.48
N GLU A 282 3.91 -7.55 -4.32
CA GLU A 282 3.46 -8.70 -5.09
C GLU A 282 3.47 -9.97 -4.25
N ILE A 283 2.36 -10.69 -4.32
CA ILE A 283 2.11 -11.93 -3.59
C ILE A 283 1.57 -12.96 -4.58
N ASP A 284 2.11 -14.17 -4.59
CA ASP A 284 1.50 -15.28 -5.33
C ASP A 284 0.45 -15.94 -4.42
N PRO A 285 -0.85 -15.81 -4.72
CA PRO A 285 -1.89 -16.41 -3.90
C PRO A 285 -1.96 -17.93 -4.00
N LEU A 286 -1.31 -18.53 -5.00
CA LEU A 286 -1.32 -19.96 -5.26
C LEU A 286 -0.02 -20.67 -4.81
N ASP A 287 0.99 -19.90 -4.41
CA ASP A 287 2.23 -20.44 -3.83
C ASP A 287 2.47 -19.85 -2.42
N PRO A 288 1.96 -20.54 -1.37
CA PRO A 288 2.11 -20.07 0.01
C PRO A 288 3.56 -20.08 0.51
N THR A 289 4.48 -20.73 -0.22
CA THR A 289 5.91 -20.76 0.12
C THR A 289 6.70 -19.63 -0.50
N SER A 290 6.12 -18.91 -1.47
CA SER A 290 6.77 -17.78 -2.13
C SER A 290 7.00 -16.61 -1.17
N THR A 291 8.13 -15.93 -1.32
CA THR A 291 8.42 -14.69 -0.58
C THR A 291 7.79 -13.50 -1.31
N PRO A 292 6.92 -12.72 -0.66
CA PRO A 292 6.38 -11.48 -1.23
C PRO A 292 7.48 -10.51 -1.67
N ALA A 293 7.22 -9.71 -2.70
CA ALA A 293 8.20 -8.81 -3.27
C ALA A 293 7.71 -7.35 -3.28
N LYS A 294 8.49 -6.45 -2.72
CA LYS A 294 8.26 -5.00 -2.84
C LYS A 294 8.82 -4.51 -4.16
N ARG A 295 7.96 -4.05 -5.07
CA ARG A 295 8.29 -3.69 -6.45
C ARG A 295 8.78 -2.24 -6.55
N VAL A 296 10.06 -2.01 -6.21
CA VAL A 296 10.63 -0.67 -6.03
C VAL A 296 10.65 0.15 -7.33
N ALA A 297 10.82 -0.50 -8.48
CA ALA A 297 10.80 0.19 -9.79
C ALA A 297 9.48 0.94 -10.06
N MET A 298 8.39 0.53 -9.42
CA MET A 298 7.08 1.17 -9.54
C MET A 298 6.94 2.46 -8.70
N GLY A 299 8.00 2.85 -7.99
CA GLY A 299 8.06 4.05 -7.16
C GLY A 299 7.47 3.87 -5.76
N ARG A 300 7.87 4.77 -4.83
CA ARG A 300 7.34 4.83 -3.46
C ARG A 300 6.40 6.02 -3.30
N PHE A 301 5.14 5.72 -2.93
CA PHE A 301 4.12 6.71 -2.58
C PHE A 301 2.97 6.04 -1.80
N ALA A 302 1.84 6.70 -1.61
CA ALA A 302 0.64 6.11 -1.02
C ALA A 302 -0.13 5.37 -2.13
N HIS A 303 0.24 4.10 -2.38
CA HIS A 303 -0.38 3.31 -3.43
C HIS A 303 -1.81 2.92 -3.05
N GLU A 304 -2.77 3.38 -3.86
CA GLU A 304 -4.17 2.99 -3.71
C GLU A 304 -4.47 1.72 -4.51
N GLY A 305 -4.00 1.63 -5.73
CA GLY A 305 -4.20 0.47 -6.58
C GLY A 305 -3.25 0.43 -7.78
N ALA A 306 -3.30 -0.66 -8.54
CA ALA A 306 -2.44 -0.90 -9.70
C ALA A 306 -3.21 -1.58 -10.84
N TRP A 307 -3.49 -0.83 -11.92
CA TRP A 307 -4.31 -1.30 -13.04
C TRP A 307 -3.48 -1.46 -14.29
N PHE A 308 -3.48 -2.68 -14.82
CA PHE A 308 -2.70 -3.00 -16.02
C PHE A 308 -3.42 -2.55 -17.29
N SER A 309 -2.65 -2.04 -18.26
CA SER A 309 -3.12 -1.90 -19.64
C SER A 309 -3.56 -3.25 -20.21
N LEU A 310 -4.38 -3.23 -21.25
CA LEU A 310 -4.79 -4.47 -21.92
C LEU A 310 -3.57 -5.23 -22.46
N PRO A 311 -3.31 -6.46 -21.99
CA PRO A 311 -2.12 -7.19 -22.39
C PRO A 311 -2.14 -7.55 -23.88
N GLN A 312 -1.15 -7.09 -24.64
CA GLN A 312 -0.95 -7.40 -26.05
C GLN A 312 0.38 -8.13 -26.22
N ALA A 313 0.34 -9.31 -26.84
CA ALA A 313 1.56 -10.10 -27.07
C ALA A 313 2.61 -9.30 -27.88
N GLY A 314 3.85 -9.32 -27.43
CA GLY A 314 4.97 -8.60 -28.05
C GLY A 314 4.98 -7.09 -27.78
N LYS A 315 4.13 -6.57 -26.88
CA LYS A 315 4.13 -5.18 -26.43
C LYS A 315 4.42 -5.07 -24.95
N PRO A 316 5.02 -3.97 -24.45
CA PRO A 316 5.17 -3.74 -23.03
C PRO A 316 3.80 -3.61 -22.35
N LEU A 317 3.76 -3.86 -21.06
CA LEU A 317 2.60 -3.54 -20.21
C LEU A 317 2.79 -2.17 -19.58
N ALA A 318 1.69 -1.44 -19.42
CA ALA A 318 1.66 -0.30 -18.52
C ALA A 318 0.87 -0.67 -17.25
N VAL A 319 1.27 -0.06 -16.13
CA VAL A 319 0.55 -0.12 -14.85
C VAL A 319 0.23 1.30 -14.44
N TYR A 320 -1.05 1.62 -14.29
CA TYR A 320 -1.52 2.92 -13.85
C TYR A 320 -1.78 2.87 -12.35
N MET A 321 -1.34 3.91 -11.61
CA MET A 321 -1.37 3.92 -10.15
C MET A 321 -1.73 5.31 -9.64
N GLY A 322 -2.58 5.37 -8.60
CA GLY A 322 -2.91 6.59 -7.88
C GLY A 322 -2.09 6.71 -6.59
N CYS A 323 -1.70 7.94 -6.25
CA CYS A 323 -1.17 8.27 -4.93
C CYS A 323 -2.28 8.95 -4.13
N ASP A 324 -2.95 8.20 -3.24
CA ASP A 324 -4.11 8.72 -2.54
C ASP A 324 -3.76 9.69 -1.41
N SER A 325 -3.58 10.92 -1.80
CA SER A 325 -3.52 12.07 -0.89
C SER A 325 -3.90 13.33 -1.66
N ARG A 326 -4.38 14.34 -0.95
CA ARG A 326 -4.72 15.63 -1.57
C ARG A 326 -3.49 16.28 -2.17
N ASN A 327 -3.61 16.72 -3.44
CA ASN A 327 -2.53 17.32 -4.20
C ASN A 327 -1.38 16.36 -4.55
N GLU A 328 -1.65 15.07 -4.60
CA GLU A 328 -0.75 14.04 -5.09
C GLU A 328 -1.06 13.65 -6.54
N TYR A 329 -0.41 12.63 -7.08
CA TYR A 329 -0.22 12.44 -8.50
C TYR A 329 -0.74 11.09 -9.00
N ILE A 330 -0.99 11.02 -10.30
CA ILE A 330 -1.20 9.76 -11.03
C ILE A 330 0.13 9.35 -11.66
N TYR A 331 0.51 8.08 -11.47
CA TYR A 331 1.76 7.50 -11.98
C TYR A 331 1.47 6.41 -13.01
N LYS A 332 2.46 6.15 -13.86
CA LYS A 332 2.46 5.05 -14.83
C LYS A 332 3.81 4.35 -14.79
N PHE A 333 3.80 3.04 -14.67
CA PHE A 333 4.99 2.23 -14.85
C PHE A 333 4.88 1.46 -16.17
N VAL A 334 5.92 1.45 -16.98
CA VAL A 334 5.97 0.71 -18.26
C VAL A 334 7.08 -0.33 -18.17
N THR A 335 6.73 -1.60 -18.40
CA THR A 335 7.66 -2.72 -18.30
C THR A 335 8.74 -2.64 -19.40
N ALA A 336 9.98 -3.04 -19.06
CA ALA A 336 11.05 -3.17 -20.07
C ALA A 336 10.82 -4.36 -20.99
N GLN A 337 10.19 -5.42 -20.46
CA GLN A 337 9.94 -6.66 -21.21
C GLN A 337 8.56 -6.62 -21.88
N ASN A 338 8.50 -7.18 -23.09
CA ASN A 338 7.25 -7.34 -23.81
C ASN A 338 6.45 -8.53 -23.27
N TRP A 339 5.14 -8.34 -23.18
CA TRP A 339 4.22 -9.34 -22.68
C TRP A 339 4.18 -10.59 -23.56
N SER A 340 4.15 -11.76 -22.91
CA SER A 340 3.87 -13.05 -23.51
C SER A 340 2.78 -13.77 -22.74
N ALA A 341 1.79 -14.30 -23.48
CA ALA A 341 0.72 -15.11 -22.88
C ALA A 341 1.25 -16.44 -22.28
N SER A 342 2.45 -16.89 -22.65
CA SER A 342 3.11 -18.04 -22.03
C SER A 342 3.46 -17.83 -20.56
N ASP A 343 3.47 -16.59 -20.09
CA ASP A 343 3.78 -16.26 -18.70
C ASP A 343 2.55 -16.27 -17.76
N ILE A 344 1.36 -16.58 -18.30
CA ILE A 344 0.16 -16.80 -17.47
C ILE A 344 0.43 -17.99 -16.53
N GLY A 345 0.19 -17.79 -15.23
CA GLY A 345 0.52 -18.76 -14.18
C GLY A 345 2.01 -18.88 -13.88
N GLY A 346 2.82 -17.89 -14.29
CA GLY A 346 4.25 -17.82 -14.03
C GLY A 346 4.64 -17.34 -12.63
N GLY A 347 3.65 -16.94 -11.80
CA GLY A 347 3.85 -16.55 -10.40
C GLY A 347 4.89 -15.45 -10.22
N MET A 348 5.64 -15.52 -9.11
CA MET A 348 6.65 -14.52 -8.76
C MET A 348 7.78 -14.36 -9.80
N ALA A 349 8.10 -15.42 -10.57
CA ALA A 349 9.11 -15.34 -11.62
C ALA A 349 8.66 -14.45 -12.79
N ALA A 350 7.38 -14.50 -13.17
CA ALA A 350 6.83 -13.57 -14.14
C ALA A 350 6.82 -12.13 -13.58
N GLY A 351 6.51 -11.96 -12.28
CA GLY A 351 6.65 -10.68 -11.60
C GLY A 351 8.06 -10.10 -11.69
N ASP A 352 9.08 -10.91 -11.48
CA ASP A 352 10.48 -10.47 -11.61
C ASP A 352 10.82 -10.04 -13.04
N LYS A 353 10.30 -10.76 -14.03
CA LYS A 353 10.48 -10.42 -15.43
C LYS A 353 9.87 -9.07 -15.81
N TYR A 354 8.67 -8.75 -15.29
CA TYR A 354 7.90 -7.59 -15.75
C TYR A 354 7.96 -6.38 -14.81
N LEU A 355 8.09 -6.58 -13.51
CA LEU A 355 7.98 -5.49 -12.53
C LEU A 355 9.33 -5.05 -11.93
N ASN A 356 10.43 -5.78 -12.20
CA ASN A 356 11.74 -5.34 -11.74
C ASN A 356 12.35 -4.28 -12.66
N GLU A 357 12.11 -4.36 -13.97
CA GLU A 357 12.74 -3.49 -14.95
C GLU A 357 11.68 -2.72 -15.76
N GLY A 358 11.84 -1.40 -15.85
CA GLY A 358 10.92 -0.55 -16.57
C GLY A 358 11.18 0.92 -16.34
N LYS A 359 10.22 1.74 -16.74
CA LYS A 359 10.26 3.19 -16.61
C LYS A 359 9.07 3.69 -15.80
N LEU A 360 9.33 4.56 -14.84
CA LEU A 360 8.32 5.23 -14.04
C LEU A 360 8.04 6.63 -14.57
N TYR A 361 6.77 6.95 -14.75
CA TYR A 361 6.28 8.22 -15.22
C TYR A 361 5.28 8.82 -14.25
N VAL A 362 5.10 10.16 -14.35
CA VAL A 362 4.03 10.89 -13.67
C VAL A 362 3.22 11.69 -14.66
N ALA A 363 1.91 11.80 -14.43
CA ALA A 363 1.00 12.50 -15.33
C ALA A 363 1.10 14.02 -15.20
N LYS A 364 1.07 14.71 -16.33
CA LYS A 364 0.85 16.15 -16.43
C LYS A 364 -0.28 16.42 -17.41
N PHE A 365 -1.37 17.00 -16.94
CA PHE A 365 -2.54 17.35 -17.73
C PHE A 365 -2.49 18.83 -18.11
N ASN A 366 -2.77 19.13 -19.37
CA ASN A 366 -2.76 20.45 -19.94
C ASN A 366 -4.16 21.08 -19.96
N SER A 367 -4.23 22.40 -20.14
CA SER A 367 -5.50 23.15 -20.14
C SER A 367 -6.41 22.85 -21.34
N ASP A 368 -5.88 22.33 -22.42
CA ASP A 368 -6.59 21.93 -23.62
C ASP A 368 -7.21 20.51 -23.55
N GLY A 369 -7.03 19.82 -22.42
CA GLY A 369 -7.50 18.45 -22.21
C GLY A 369 -6.51 17.38 -22.67
N SER A 370 -5.37 17.76 -23.26
CA SER A 370 -4.27 16.80 -23.51
C SER A 370 -3.48 16.50 -22.24
N GLY A 371 -2.63 15.49 -22.30
CA GLY A 371 -1.73 15.16 -21.21
C GLY A 371 -0.41 14.60 -21.73
N GLU A 372 0.56 14.52 -20.84
CA GLU A 372 1.86 13.92 -21.11
C GLU A 372 2.32 13.10 -19.91
N TRP A 373 3.06 12.03 -20.19
CA TRP A 373 3.76 11.24 -19.19
C TRP A 373 5.21 11.68 -19.11
N ILE A 374 5.61 12.26 -17.97
CA ILE A 374 6.98 12.71 -17.74
C ILE A 374 7.74 11.59 -17.04
N GLU A 375 8.81 11.08 -17.67
CA GLU A 375 9.66 10.05 -17.09
C GLU A 375 10.39 10.60 -15.85
N LEU A 376 10.36 9.82 -14.76
CA LEU A 376 11.08 10.12 -13.54
C LEU A 376 12.50 9.52 -13.62
N ASP A 377 13.37 10.17 -14.36
CA ASP A 377 14.76 9.80 -14.59
C ASP A 377 15.70 10.79 -13.91
N ILE A 378 16.74 10.30 -13.23
CA ILE A 378 17.75 11.12 -12.55
C ILE A 378 18.46 12.08 -13.52
N ASN A 379 18.52 11.74 -14.81
CA ASN A 379 19.12 12.60 -15.83
C ASN A 379 18.19 13.74 -16.28
N ASN A 380 16.92 13.75 -15.88
CA ASN A 380 16.03 14.86 -16.12
C ASN A 380 16.57 16.11 -15.38
N PRO A 381 16.87 17.22 -16.10
CA PRO A 381 17.45 18.43 -15.50
C PRO A 381 16.61 19.01 -14.35
N MET A 382 15.27 18.86 -14.41
CA MET A 382 14.37 19.35 -13.36
C MET A 382 14.51 18.52 -12.08
N ILE A 383 14.68 17.22 -12.18
CA ILE A 383 14.92 16.33 -11.03
C ILE A 383 16.32 16.57 -10.47
N LYS A 384 17.32 16.60 -11.35
CA LYS A 384 18.73 16.81 -10.96
C LYS A 384 18.98 18.17 -10.29
N GLY A 385 18.26 19.19 -10.72
CA GLY A 385 18.34 20.56 -10.20
C GLY A 385 17.30 20.90 -9.13
N TYR A 386 16.55 19.94 -8.61
CA TYR A 386 15.46 20.24 -7.69
C TYR A 386 15.96 20.74 -6.33
N SER A 387 15.58 21.98 -5.97
CA SER A 387 16.12 22.68 -4.80
C SER A 387 15.58 22.16 -3.46
N ALA A 388 14.36 21.58 -3.44
CA ALA A 388 13.76 21.10 -2.20
C ALA A 388 14.26 19.71 -1.79
N TYR A 389 14.87 18.95 -2.72
CA TYR A 389 15.45 17.64 -2.44
C TYR A 389 16.62 17.34 -3.40
N SER A 390 17.78 16.99 -2.85
CA SER A 390 18.98 16.71 -3.65
C SER A 390 19.05 15.22 -4.00
N PHE A 391 18.62 14.87 -5.20
CA PHE A 391 18.70 13.51 -5.72
C PHE A 391 20.15 13.09 -6.01
N THR A 392 20.51 11.86 -5.69
CA THR A 392 21.87 11.32 -5.87
C THR A 392 21.99 10.35 -7.03
N ASN A 393 20.98 9.51 -7.26
CA ASN A 393 20.96 8.47 -8.30
C ASN A 393 19.53 8.06 -8.62
N GLN A 394 19.34 7.10 -9.53
CA GLN A 394 18.02 6.62 -9.92
C GLN A 394 17.28 5.88 -8.80
N ALA A 395 17.99 5.18 -7.91
CA ALA A 395 17.38 4.53 -6.76
C ALA A 395 16.72 5.56 -5.82
N ASP A 396 17.36 6.70 -5.64
CA ASP A 396 16.82 7.82 -4.87
C ASP A 396 15.53 8.37 -5.49
N VAL A 397 15.44 8.41 -6.82
CA VAL A 397 14.22 8.82 -7.55
C VAL A 397 13.07 7.85 -7.27
N TYR A 398 13.30 6.53 -7.29
CA TYR A 398 12.26 5.55 -6.97
C TYR A 398 11.79 5.66 -5.52
N VAL A 399 12.72 5.79 -4.57
CA VAL A 399 12.42 5.90 -3.13
C VAL A 399 11.77 7.24 -2.77
N ASN A 400 12.02 8.29 -3.56
CA ASN A 400 11.50 9.64 -3.34
C ASN A 400 10.66 10.13 -4.54
N ALA A 401 9.82 9.24 -5.09
CA ALA A 401 9.03 9.51 -6.29
C ALA A 401 8.10 10.74 -6.15
N ARG A 402 7.57 11.03 -4.96
CA ARG A 402 6.78 12.25 -4.71
C ARG A 402 7.61 13.52 -4.94
N HIS A 403 8.86 13.56 -4.45
CA HIS A 403 9.76 14.69 -4.72
C HIS A 403 10.12 14.79 -6.20
N ALA A 404 10.31 13.66 -6.89
CA ALA A 404 10.59 13.67 -8.32
C ALA A 404 9.41 14.20 -9.14
N ALA A 405 8.18 13.83 -8.77
CA ALA A 405 6.96 14.35 -9.36
C ALA A 405 6.77 15.86 -9.12
N ASP A 406 7.08 16.33 -7.89
CA ASP A 406 7.11 17.77 -7.57
C ASP A 406 8.11 18.51 -8.49
N ALA A 407 9.30 17.93 -8.66
CA ALA A 407 10.39 18.54 -9.46
C ALA A 407 10.00 18.76 -10.92
N VAL A 408 9.28 17.82 -11.53
CA VAL A 408 8.87 17.91 -12.93
C VAL A 408 7.55 18.66 -13.14
N GLY A 409 6.94 19.18 -12.07
CA GLY A 409 5.71 19.94 -12.15
C GLY A 409 4.50 19.12 -12.60
N ALA A 410 4.38 17.91 -12.10
CA ALA A 410 3.24 17.03 -12.34
C ALA A 410 1.92 17.67 -11.90
N THR A 411 0.79 17.23 -12.45
CA THR A 411 -0.52 17.80 -12.10
C THR A 411 -1.01 17.26 -10.76
N LYS A 412 -1.19 18.17 -9.81
CA LYS A 412 -1.74 17.88 -8.49
C LYS A 412 -3.22 17.53 -8.58
N MET A 413 -3.58 16.34 -8.10
CA MET A 413 -4.91 15.77 -8.20
C MET A 413 -5.68 15.81 -6.88
N ASP A 414 -7.01 15.57 -6.94
CA ASP A 414 -7.92 15.58 -5.80
C ASP A 414 -8.05 14.17 -5.18
N ARG A 415 -6.96 13.63 -4.63
CA ARG A 415 -6.87 12.25 -4.12
C ARG A 415 -7.13 11.22 -5.23
N PRO A 416 -6.14 10.88 -6.08
CA PRO A 416 -6.29 9.81 -7.06
C PRO A 416 -6.35 8.46 -6.34
N GLU A 417 -7.54 7.91 -6.28
CA GLU A 417 -7.88 6.74 -5.48
C GLU A 417 -8.00 5.50 -6.38
N TRP A 418 -9.20 5.12 -6.74
CA TRP A 418 -9.43 3.91 -7.53
C TRP A 418 -9.31 4.18 -9.04
N GLY A 419 -8.84 3.19 -9.79
CA GLY A 419 -8.77 3.25 -11.25
C GLY A 419 -9.38 2.02 -11.91
N ALA A 420 -9.53 2.11 -13.22
CA ALA A 420 -9.94 1.01 -14.07
C ALA A 420 -9.42 1.21 -15.49
N VAL A 421 -9.18 0.11 -16.19
CA VAL A 421 -8.89 0.11 -17.64
C VAL A 421 -10.05 -0.54 -18.35
N ASN A 422 -10.68 0.19 -19.29
CA ASN A 422 -11.82 -0.30 -20.05
C ASN A 422 -11.40 -1.51 -20.93
N PRO A 423 -11.97 -2.70 -20.71
CA PRO A 423 -11.57 -3.89 -21.45
C PRO A 423 -11.91 -3.83 -22.94
N ALA A 424 -12.79 -2.93 -23.37
CA ALA A 424 -13.18 -2.81 -24.77
C ALA A 424 -12.21 -1.96 -25.61
N ASN A 425 -11.61 -0.91 -25.02
CA ASN A 425 -10.84 0.07 -25.79
C ASN A 425 -9.52 0.52 -25.14
N GLY A 426 -9.27 0.12 -23.88
CA GLY A 426 -8.07 0.47 -23.14
C GLY A 426 -8.08 1.87 -22.48
N ASP A 427 -9.19 2.60 -22.55
CA ASP A 427 -9.31 3.89 -21.84
C ASP A 427 -9.11 3.70 -20.34
N VAL A 428 -8.41 4.63 -19.73
CA VAL A 428 -8.08 4.62 -18.31
C VAL A 428 -8.97 5.59 -17.56
N TYR A 429 -9.51 5.13 -16.44
CA TYR A 429 -10.36 5.92 -15.56
C TYR A 429 -9.71 6.02 -14.17
N PHE A 430 -9.81 7.18 -13.55
CA PHE A 430 -9.46 7.38 -12.14
C PHE A 430 -10.56 8.12 -11.40
N THR A 431 -10.89 7.64 -10.21
CA THR A 431 -11.70 8.38 -9.26
C THR A 431 -10.82 9.36 -8.49
N LEU A 432 -11.27 10.58 -8.35
CA LEU A 432 -10.68 11.64 -7.55
C LEU A 432 -11.66 11.89 -6.41
N THR A 433 -11.28 11.48 -5.18
CA THR A 433 -12.25 11.34 -4.08
C THR A 433 -12.72 12.67 -3.51
N ASN A 434 -11.78 13.55 -3.20
CA ASN A 434 -12.09 14.88 -2.67
C ASN A 434 -10.85 15.78 -2.57
N ASN A 435 -11.10 17.08 -2.38
CA ASN A 435 -10.08 18.01 -1.92
C ASN A 435 -10.68 19.09 -1.02
N SER A 436 -9.86 19.62 -0.08
CA SER A 436 -10.28 20.62 0.88
C SER A 436 -10.40 22.01 0.23
N SER A 437 -11.16 22.91 0.91
CA SER A 437 -11.27 24.33 0.53
C SER A 437 -9.91 25.07 0.57
N ALA A 438 -8.97 24.61 1.38
CA ALA A 438 -7.62 25.18 1.42
C ALA A 438 -6.80 24.86 0.16
N ASN A 439 -7.05 23.73 -0.48
CA ASN A 439 -6.28 23.23 -1.62
C ASN A 439 -6.99 23.45 -2.96
N ARG A 440 -8.32 23.30 -2.99
CA ARG A 440 -9.13 23.43 -4.20
C ARG A 440 -10.04 24.65 -4.07
N THR A 441 -9.56 25.78 -4.56
CA THR A 441 -10.26 27.05 -4.63
C THR A 441 -10.65 27.35 -6.08
N PRO A 442 -11.52 28.34 -6.36
CA PRO A 442 -11.79 28.76 -7.74
C PRO A 442 -10.52 29.15 -8.54
N ALA A 443 -9.47 29.59 -7.85
CA ALA A 443 -8.20 29.96 -8.48
C ALA A 443 -7.29 28.74 -8.76
N THR A 444 -7.55 27.57 -8.18
CA THR A 444 -6.73 26.36 -8.34
C THR A 444 -7.41 25.25 -9.16
N VAL A 445 -8.59 25.51 -9.72
CA VAL A 445 -9.21 24.60 -10.68
C VAL A 445 -8.42 24.57 -11.99
N ASN A 446 -8.45 23.42 -12.65
CA ASN A 446 -7.82 23.21 -13.93
C ASN A 446 -8.58 22.13 -14.72
N ALA A 447 -8.17 21.82 -15.95
CA ALA A 447 -8.86 20.87 -16.81
C ALA A 447 -9.02 19.47 -16.16
N ALA A 448 -8.02 19.02 -15.40
CA ALA A 448 -8.06 17.72 -14.73
C ALA A 448 -8.79 17.77 -13.37
N ASN A 449 -8.95 18.94 -12.75
CA ASN A 449 -9.64 19.15 -11.48
C ASN A 449 -10.60 20.36 -11.62
N PRO A 450 -11.73 20.19 -12.30
CA PRO A 450 -12.56 21.32 -12.75
C PRO A 450 -13.53 21.84 -11.67
N ARG A 451 -13.55 21.24 -10.47
CA ARG A 451 -14.55 21.52 -9.46
C ARG A 451 -13.98 22.26 -8.25
N SER A 452 -14.62 23.34 -7.88
CA SER A 452 -14.47 24.01 -6.58
C SER A 452 -15.83 24.55 -6.16
N TYR A 453 -16.34 24.07 -5.04
CA TYR A 453 -17.64 24.41 -4.51
C TYR A 453 -17.50 25.41 -3.36
N ALA A 454 -18.45 26.37 -3.29
CA ALA A 454 -18.70 27.08 -2.06
C ALA A 454 -19.57 26.20 -1.14
N ASP A 455 -19.47 26.43 0.14
CA ASP A 455 -20.32 25.76 1.14
C ASP A 455 -21.34 26.76 1.67
N PRO A 456 -22.52 26.89 1.02
CA PRO A 456 -23.48 27.92 1.37
C PRO A 456 -24.20 27.68 2.69
N ASP A 457 -24.19 26.46 3.23
CA ASP A 457 -24.81 26.09 4.49
C ASP A 457 -23.82 25.93 5.66
N GLY A 458 -22.51 26.15 5.41
CA GLY A 458 -21.47 26.04 6.42
C GLY A 458 -21.16 24.61 6.87
N ASN A 459 -21.55 23.61 6.09
CA ASN A 459 -21.56 22.20 6.46
C ASN A 459 -20.32 21.43 5.99
N LYS A 460 -19.21 22.10 5.69
CA LYS A 460 -17.93 21.57 5.21
C LYS A 460 -17.92 21.10 3.76
N GLY A 461 -18.85 21.53 2.94
CA GLY A 461 -18.96 21.18 1.54
C GLY A 461 -18.10 21.99 0.58
N SER A 462 -17.23 22.89 1.05
CA SER A 462 -16.39 23.73 0.18
C SER A 462 -15.11 23.01 -0.30
N GLY A 463 -14.53 23.50 -1.37
CA GLY A 463 -13.47 22.82 -2.11
C GLY A 463 -14.03 21.87 -3.15
N ASN A 464 -13.51 20.66 -3.24
CA ASN A 464 -14.11 19.58 -4.01
C ASN A 464 -14.49 18.40 -3.09
N PRO A 465 -15.55 18.50 -2.27
CA PRO A 465 -15.91 17.47 -1.30
C PRO A 465 -16.47 16.19 -1.94
N ASN A 466 -17.00 16.29 -3.16
CA ASN A 466 -17.70 15.18 -3.85
C ASN A 466 -16.81 14.46 -4.86
N GLY A 467 -15.59 14.93 -5.09
CA GLY A 467 -14.69 14.37 -6.08
C GLY A 467 -15.21 14.44 -7.52
N HIS A 468 -14.58 13.66 -8.38
CA HIS A 468 -14.98 13.47 -9.78
C HIS A 468 -14.25 12.26 -10.37
N ILE A 469 -14.58 11.90 -11.60
CA ILE A 469 -13.89 10.85 -12.36
C ILE A 469 -13.24 11.51 -13.59
N ILE A 470 -11.98 11.19 -13.84
CA ILE A 470 -11.31 11.51 -15.09
C ILE A 470 -11.20 10.26 -15.97
N ARG A 471 -11.23 10.48 -17.28
CA ARG A 471 -10.95 9.48 -18.31
C ARG A 471 -9.88 10.01 -19.24
N PHE A 472 -8.94 9.18 -19.59
CA PHE A 472 -7.98 9.49 -20.65
C PHE A 472 -7.69 8.25 -21.50
N ALA A 473 -7.27 8.49 -22.74
CA ALA A 473 -6.79 7.48 -23.66
C ALA A 473 -5.32 7.76 -23.99
N GLU A 474 -4.53 6.71 -24.12
CA GLU A 474 -3.15 6.81 -24.59
C GLU A 474 -3.13 7.13 -26.09
N GLU A 475 -2.22 7.97 -26.52
CA GLU A 475 -2.02 8.26 -27.94
C GLU A 475 -1.58 6.97 -28.68
N GLY A 476 -2.34 6.57 -29.69
CA GLY A 476 -2.10 5.34 -30.44
C GLY A 476 -2.32 4.05 -29.64
N ALA A 477 -3.00 4.09 -28.49
CA ALA A 477 -3.30 2.96 -27.62
C ALA A 477 -2.07 2.09 -27.28
N ALA A 478 -0.90 2.68 -27.17
CA ALA A 478 0.35 1.99 -26.89
C ALA A 478 0.74 2.16 -25.41
N ALA A 479 1.05 1.06 -24.69
CA ALA A 479 1.46 1.10 -23.30
C ALA A 479 2.68 2.01 -23.05
N ASN A 480 3.55 2.17 -24.03
CA ASN A 480 4.72 3.05 -24.01
C ASN A 480 4.45 4.46 -24.57
N ALA A 481 3.21 4.84 -24.85
CA ALA A 481 2.88 6.20 -25.22
C ALA A 481 3.24 7.19 -24.12
N ILE A 482 3.65 8.38 -24.51
CA ILE A 482 4.00 9.49 -23.59
C ILE A 482 3.00 10.64 -23.64
N LYS A 483 1.92 10.47 -24.44
CA LYS A 483 0.80 11.41 -24.56
C LYS A 483 -0.52 10.67 -24.51
#